data_ac37c7f1fba9e263268b94627064b96d
#
_entry.id   ac37c7f1fba9e263268b94627064b96d
#
_cell.length_a   1.000
_cell.length_b   1.000
_cell.length_c   1.000
_cell.angle_alpha   90.00
_cell.angle_beta   90.00
_cell.angle_gamma   90.00
#
_symmetry.space_group_name_H-M   'P 1'
#
loop_
_entity.id
_entity.type
_entity.pdbx_description
1 polymer ?
#
loop_
_entity_poly.entity_id
_entity_poly.type
_entity_poly.pdbx_seq_one_letter_code
_entity_poly.pdbx_strand_id
1 'polypeptide(L)'
;MRKLMAVLLVFVVVLASCAQIEQAYHETFAIDESVDVPEVVKEKIENILEDAARLEEIKAKLGDVKILNSPVYFTRDSVTLRVVDSENADYYDTYIYYSRYGEWQKSGPFKPGIPRENRREINLVDVDFGLAAAFYKEIDNRMDAGNPYSVNIGIYFDEGNIYRAQLIGEREDFDAVMSPEGEILSFERRD
;
A
#
# COMPACT_ATOMS: atom_id res chain seq x y z
N MET A 1 61.33 0.90 -21.12
CA MET A 1 61.14 1.68 -19.89
C MET A 1 60.02 2.74 -20.00
N ARG A 2 59.97 3.59 -21.04
CA ARG A 2 58.91 4.64 -21.18
C ARG A 2 57.47 4.12 -21.21
N LYS A 3 57.18 2.97 -21.84
CA LYS A 3 55.83 2.38 -21.91
C LYS A 3 55.36 1.81 -20.56
N LEU A 4 56.27 1.28 -19.75
CA LEU A 4 55.96 0.74 -18.41
C LEU A 4 55.59 1.87 -17.42
N MET A 5 56.28 3.01 -17.54
CA MET A 5 56.04 4.18 -16.70
C MET A 5 54.69 4.83 -17.01
N ALA A 6 54.23 4.84 -18.28
CA ALA A 6 52.94 5.36 -18.68
C ALA A 6 51.77 4.50 -18.11
N VAL A 7 51.92 3.18 -18.13
CA VAL A 7 50.91 2.26 -17.56
C VAL A 7 50.82 2.40 -16.04
N LEU A 8 51.97 2.57 -15.37
CA LEU A 8 51.99 2.78 -13.91
C LEU A 8 51.31 4.11 -13.52
N LEU A 9 51.52 5.17 -14.31
CA LEU A 9 50.89 6.48 -14.05
C LEU A 9 49.39 6.46 -14.24
N VAL A 10 48.86 5.73 -15.23
CA VAL A 10 47.42 5.54 -15.43
C VAL A 10 46.81 4.77 -14.27
N PHE A 11 47.49 3.74 -13.75
CA PHE A 11 47.00 2.94 -12.61
C PHE A 11 46.89 3.77 -11.32
N VAL A 12 47.87 4.66 -11.08
CA VAL A 12 47.85 5.55 -9.90
C VAL A 12 46.71 6.58 -9.98
N VAL A 13 46.43 7.11 -11.17
CA VAL A 13 45.32 8.07 -11.37
C VAL A 13 43.98 7.40 -11.18
N VAL A 14 43.80 6.16 -11.63
CA VAL A 14 42.53 5.40 -11.44
C VAL A 14 42.30 5.07 -9.96
N LEU A 15 43.35 4.69 -9.24
CA LEU A 15 43.23 4.40 -7.80
C LEU A 15 42.92 5.66 -6.97
N ALA A 16 43.50 6.81 -7.32
CA ALA A 16 43.23 8.08 -6.66
C ALA A 16 41.79 8.56 -6.91
N SER A 17 41.27 8.35 -8.13
CA SER A 17 39.87 8.70 -8.43
C SER A 17 38.85 7.80 -7.70
N CYS A 18 39.14 6.52 -7.50
CA CYS A 18 38.26 5.64 -6.71
C CYS A 18 38.25 6.08 -5.24
N ALA A 19 39.36 6.42 -4.64
CA ALA A 19 39.43 6.91 -3.26
C ALA A 19 38.67 8.23 -3.06
N GLN A 20 38.73 9.15 -4.04
CA GLN A 20 37.98 10.40 -3.98
C GLN A 20 36.46 10.20 -4.14
N ILE A 21 36.02 9.23 -4.94
CA ILE A 21 34.61 8.87 -5.08
C ILE A 21 34.09 8.26 -3.78
N GLU A 22 34.86 7.39 -3.15
CA GLU A 22 34.49 6.76 -1.89
C GLU A 22 34.41 7.80 -0.75
N GLN A 23 35.34 8.75 -0.69
CA GLN A 23 35.31 9.84 0.27
C GLN A 23 34.14 10.80 0.02
N ALA A 24 33.86 11.16 -1.23
CA ALA A 24 32.69 11.99 -1.58
C ALA A 24 31.38 11.29 -1.28
N TYR A 25 31.31 9.97 -1.45
CA TYR A 25 30.16 9.17 -1.07
C TYR A 25 29.94 9.19 0.45
N HIS A 26 31.01 8.98 1.22
CA HIS A 26 30.96 9.06 2.68
C HIS A 26 30.60 10.45 3.19
N GLU A 27 31.13 11.51 2.59
CA GLU A 27 30.80 12.90 2.98
C GLU A 27 29.36 13.29 2.61
N THR A 28 28.82 12.74 1.51
CA THR A 28 27.47 13.06 1.04
C THR A 28 26.39 12.23 1.74
N PHE A 29 26.71 11.00 2.16
CA PHE A 29 25.77 10.05 2.77
C PHE A 29 26.14 9.67 4.21
N ALA A 30 27.22 10.26 4.77
CA ALA A 30 27.46 10.16 6.20
C ALA A 30 26.31 10.85 6.92
N ILE A 31 25.37 10.07 7.39
CA ILE A 31 24.41 10.51 8.40
C ILE A 31 25.31 10.88 9.60
N ASP A 32 25.32 12.16 9.95
CA ASP A 32 26.00 12.62 11.14
C ASP A 32 25.41 11.86 12.33
N GLU A 33 26.15 10.88 12.84
CA GLU A 33 25.74 10.08 14.00
C GLU A 33 25.56 10.95 15.27
N SER A 34 25.97 12.23 15.21
CA SER A 34 25.75 13.20 16.28
C SER A 34 24.41 13.94 16.17
N VAL A 35 23.68 13.80 15.07
CA VAL A 35 22.28 14.21 15.05
C VAL A 35 21.55 13.26 15.98
N ASP A 36 21.18 13.76 17.13
CA ASP A 36 20.25 13.15 18.06
C ASP A 36 18.92 13.01 17.29
N VAL A 37 18.84 11.96 16.46
CA VAL A 37 17.60 11.60 15.77
C VAL A 37 16.64 11.35 16.92
N PRO A 38 15.65 12.24 17.13
CA PRO A 38 14.70 12.03 18.20
C PRO A 38 14.25 10.60 18.02
N GLU A 39 14.37 9.79 19.09
CA GLU A 39 13.92 8.40 19.11
C GLU A 39 12.55 8.43 18.47
N VAL A 40 12.51 8.10 17.17
CA VAL A 40 11.24 8.00 16.44
C VAL A 40 10.55 6.93 17.23
N VAL A 41 9.70 7.37 18.14
CA VAL A 41 8.78 6.50 18.86
C VAL A 41 8.25 5.64 17.74
N LYS A 42 8.65 4.37 17.73
CA LYS A 42 8.10 3.37 16.80
C LYS A 42 6.66 3.24 17.25
N GLU A 43 5.85 4.24 16.87
CA GLU A 43 4.42 4.15 17.02
C GLU A 43 4.07 2.82 16.40
N LYS A 44 3.56 1.93 17.24
CA LYS A 44 3.13 0.61 16.84
C LYS A 44 2.11 0.87 15.72
N ILE A 45 2.52 0.65 14.47
CA ILE A 45 1.64 0.83 13.32
C ILE A 45 0.40 -0.01 13.61
N GLU A 46 -0.73 0.67 13.79
CA GLU A 46 -2.00 0.03 14.10
C GLU A 46 -2.40 -0.86 12.92
N ASN A 47 -2.68 -2.13 13.18
CA ASN A 47 -3.27 -3.01 12.19
C ASN A 47 -4.79 -2.74 12.14
N ILE A 48 -5.19 -1.87 11.23
CA ILE A 48 -6.59 -1.43 11.09
C ILE A 48 -7.54 -2.57 10.64
N LEU A 49 -7.01 -3.66 10.09
CA LEU A 49 -7.80 -4.83 9.69
C LEU A 49 -8.26 -5.69 10.87
N GLU A 50 -7.74 -5.48 12.08
CA GLU A 50 -8.17 -6.22 13.27
C GLU A 50 -9.47 -5.67 13.87
N ASP A 51 -9.88 -4.45 13.50
CA ASP A 51 -11.01 -3.75 14.12
C ASP A 51 -12.02 -3.24 13.08
N ALA A 52 -13.15 -3.94 12.97
CA ALA A 52 -14.24 -3.58 12.07
C ALA A 52 -14.84 -2.19 12.38
N ALA A 53 -14.98 -1.83 13.66
CA ALA A 53 -15.50 -0.53 14.06
C ALA A 53 -14.54 0.59 13.63
N ARG A 54 -13.25 0.34 13.74
CA ARG A 54 -12.21 1.27 13.28
C ARG A 54 -12.27 1.51 11.78
N LEU A 55 -12.47 0.47 10.98
CA LEU A 55 -12.64 0.62 9.53
C LEU A 55 -13.88 1.44 9.17
N GLU A 56 -14.99 1.25 9.88
CA GLU A 56 -16.20 2.05 9.68
C GLU A 56 -15.99 3.52 10.12
N GLU A 57 -15.26 3.79 11.20
CA GLU A 57 -14.87 5.15 11.58
C GLU A 57 -14.00 5.83 10.52
N ILE A 58 -13.05 5.09 9.94
CA ILE A 58 -12.18 5.58 8.85
C ILE A 58 -13.05 5.96 7.64
N LYS A 59 -13.99 5.10 7.25
CA LYS A 59 -14.95 5.38 6.18
C LYS A 59 -15.78 6.64 6.47
N ALA A 60 -16.32 6.75 7.66
CA ALA A 60 -17.18 7.85 8.08
C ALA A 60 -16.50 9.23 8.00
N LYS A 61 -15.17 9.30 8.13
CA LYS A 61 -14.40 10.55 7.97
C LYS A 61 -14.46 11.14 6.55
N LEU A 62 -14.77 10.34 5.52
CA LEU A 62 -14.96 10.83 4.15
C LEU A 62 -16.37 11.39 3.93
N GLY A 63 -17.33 11.01 4.76
CA GLY A 63 -18.73 11.42 4.62
C GLY A 63 -19.43 10.72 3.45
N ASP A 64 -20.50 11.35 2.99
CA ASP A 64 -21.34 10.84 1.90
C ASP A 64 -20.71 11.26 0.55
N VAL A 65 -19.85 10.40 0.03
CA VAL A 65 -19.17 10.60 -1.25
C VAL A 65 -19.47 9.44 -2.19
N LYS A 66 -19.35 9.70 -3.49
CA LYS A 66 -19.40 8.68 -4.52
C LYS A 66 -17.99 8.23 -4.87
N ILE A 67 -17.81 6.93 -5.00
CA ILE A 67 -16.58 6.31 -5.46
C ILE A 67 -16.75 5.73 -6.86
N LEU A 68 -15.65 5.64 -7.58
CA LEU A 68 -15.65 4.93 -8.86
C LEU A 68 -15.84 3.43 -8.61
N ASN A 69 -16.45 2.74 -9.59
CA ASN A 69 -16.47 1.29 -9.67
C ASN A 69 -15.06 0.75 -9.95
N SER A 70 -14.19 0.93 -8.98
CA SER A 70 -12.82 0.42 -8.95
C SER A 70 -12.59 -0.17 -7.56
N PRO A 71 -11.69 -1.16 -7.41
CA PRO A 71 -11.51 -1.79 -6.11
C PRO A 71 -11.16 -0.79 -5.01
N VAL A 72 -11.74 -0.99 -3.82
CA VAL A 72 -11.27 -0.39 -2.58
C VAL A 72 -10.26 -1.35 -1.97
N TYR A 73 -9.05 -0.88 -1.71
CA TYR A 73 -7.98 -1.70 -1.18
C TYR A 73 -7.71 -1.43 0.29
N PHE A 74 -7.43 -2.47 1.03
CA PHE A 74 -7.08 -2.46 2.44
C PHE A 74 -5.77 -3.21 2.64
N THR A 75 -4.87 -2.60 3.40
CA THR A 75 -3.70 -3.25 3.97
C THR A 75 -3.78 -3.16 5.49
N ARG A 76 -2.80 -3.70 6.21
CA ARG A 76 -2.77 -3.58 7.68
C ARG A 76 -2.72 -2.15 8.18
N ASP A 77 -2.21 -1.23 7.38
CA ASP A 77 -1.95 0.15 7.79
C ASP A 77 -2.59 1.22 6.90
N SER A 78 -3.32 0.81 5.85
CA SER A 78 -3.89 1.77 4.91
C SER A 78 -5.20 1.32 4.28
N VAL A 79 -5.99 2.31 3.83
CA VAL A 79 -7.15 2.13 2.94
C VAL A 79 -6.98 3.03 1.74
N THR A 80 -7.21 2.50 0.53
CA THR A 80 -7.11 3.26 -0.72
C THR A 80 -8.39 3.14 -1.54
N LEU A 81 -8.91 4.28 -2.01
CA LEU A 81 -10.09 4.32 -2.88
C LEU A 81 -10.06 5.53 -3.82
N ARG A 82 -10.95 5.54 -4.81
CA ARG A 82 -11.08 6.60 -5.80
C ARG A 82 -12.43 7.29 -5.67
N VAL A 83 -12.41 8.53 -5.23
CA VAL A 83 -13.62 9.36 -5.03
C VAL A 83 -13.87 10.18 -6.29
N VAL A 84 -15.12 10.22 -6.76
CA VAL A 84 -15.55 11.08 -7.85
C VAL A 84 -15.40 12.53 -7.42
N ASP A 85 -14.77 13.35 -8.25
CA ASP A 85 -14.59 14.77 -7.95
C ASP A 85 -15.96 15.45 -7.86
N SER A 86 -16.22 16.16 -6.76
CA SER A 86 -17.50 16.80 -6.46
C SER A 86 -17.78 18.02 -7.36
N GLU A 87 -16.73 18.67 -7.88
CA GLU A 87 -16.85 19.85 -8.74
C GLU A 87 -16.93 19.45 -10.22
N ASN A 88 -16.26 18.35 -10.58
CA ASN A 88 -16.24 17.85 -11.95
C ASN A 88 -16.23 16.33 -12.01
N ALA A 89 -17.40 15.73 -12.15
CA ALA A 89 -17.56 14.27 -12.18
C ALA A 89 -16.87 13.57 -13.37
N ASP A 90 -16.22 14.30 -14.29
CA ASP A 90 -15.35 13.70 -15.29
C ASP A 90 -14.00 13.26 -14.72
N TYR A 91 -13.68 13.69 -13.52
CA TYR A 91 -12.44 13.40 -12.80
C TYR A 91 -12.71 12.60 -11.53
N TYR A 92 -11.63 12.07 -10.96
CA TYR A 92 -11.62 11.45 -9.63
C TYR A 92 -10.36 11.84 -8.89
N ASP A 93 -10.42 11.74 -7.57
CA ASP A 93 -9.29 11.83 -6.69
C ASP A 93 -8.98 10.48 -6.07
N THR A 94 -7.72 10.18 -5.86
CA THR A 94 -7.31 9.04 -5.06
C THR A 94 -7.17 9.48 -3.61
N TYR A 95 -7.87 8.80 -2.72
CA TYR A 95 -7.78 8.98 -1.29
C TYR A 95 -7.06 7.79 -0.67
N ILE A 96 -6.08 8.07 0.18
CA ILE A 96 -5.34 7.06 0.93
C ILE A 96 -5.37 7.45 2.40
N TYR A 97 -5.92 6.59 3.23
CA TYR A 97 -5.80 6.67 4.68
C TYR A 97 -4.59 5.87 5.11
N TYR A 98 -3.75 6.47 5.95
CA TYR A 98 -2.67 5.76 6.63
C TYR A 98 -2.91 5.80 8.13
N SER A 99 -2.87 4.64 8.80
CA SER A 99 -3.07 4.53 10.24
C SER A 99 -2.11 5.40 11.04
N ARG A 100 -0.86 5.50 10.60
CA ARG A 100 0.19 6.33 11.23
C ARG A 100 -0.10 7.83 11.24
N TYR A 101 -0.91 8.34 10.28
CA TYR A 101 -1.28 9.75 10.22
C TYR A 101 -2.69 10.00 10.78
N GLY A 102 -3.53 8.99 10.84
CA GLY A 102 -4.89 9.07 11.33
C GLY A 102 -5.86 9.87 10.45
N GLU A 103 -5.45 10.20 9.23
CA GLU A 103 -6.21 11.04 8.30
C GLU A 103 -6.11 10.56 6.85
N TRP A 104 -7.05 11.02 6.02
CA TRP A 104 -7.06 10.79 4.59
C TRP A 104 -6.16 11.79 3.87
N GLN A 105 -5.31 11.26 3.01
CA GLN A 105 -4.51 12.05 2.07
C GLN A 105 -5.16 11.97 0.69
N LYS A 106 -5.24 13.11 0.03
CA LYS A 106 -5.85 13.26 -1.29
C LYS A 106 -4.78 13.54 -2.35
N SER A 107 -4.89 12.89 -3.50
CA SER A 107 -4.13 13.20 -4.70
C SER A 107 -5.02 13.20 -5.94
N GLY A 108 -4.74 14.07 -6.89
CA GLY A 108 -5.53 14.28 -8.10
C GLY A 108 -5.75 15.77 -8.39
N PRO A 109 -6.72 16.14 -9.25
CA PRO A 109 -7.66 15.23 -9.92
C PRO A 109 -7.06 14.43 -11.07
N PHE A 110 -7.56 13.23 -11.30
CA PHE A 110 -7.17 12.34 -12.40
C PHE A 110 -8.34 12.12 -13.36
N LYS A 111 -8.04 11.99 -14.65
CA LYS A 111 -9.06 11.65 -15.65
C LYS A 111 -9.09 10.13 -15.85
N PRO A 112 -10.24 9.46 -15.63
CA PRO A 112 -10.38 8.04 -15.90
C PRO A 112 -10.20 7.74 -17.39
N GLY A 113 -9.65 6.56 -17.70
CA GLY A 113 -9.53 6.09 -19.08
C GLY A 113 -10.87 5.66 -19.72
N ILE A 114 -11.94 5.52 -18.91
CA ILE A 114 -13.29 5.13 -19.34
C ILE A 114 -14.16 6.38 -19.37
N PRO A 115 -14.91 6.66 -20.47
CA PRO A 115 -15.87 7.77 -20.56
C PRO A 115 -16.91 7.70 -19.46
N ARG A 116 -17.40 8.86 -19.01
CA ARG A 116 -18.31 8.97 -17.85
C ARG A 116 -19.59 8.15 -18.01
N GLU A 117 -20.16 8.15 -19.22
CA GLU A 117 -21.39 7.41 -19.54
C GLU A 117 -21.26 5.88 -19.39
N ASN A 118 -20.02 5.39 -19.38
CA ASN A 118 -19.71 3.97 -19.20
C ASN A 118 -19.16 3.65 -17.80
N ARG A 119 -19.14 4.64 -16.90
CA ARG A 119 -18.68 4.46 -15.52
C ARG A 119 -19.85 4.17 -14.59
N ARG A 120 -19.63 3.26 -13.68
CA ARG A 120 -20.53 3.05 -12.54
C ARG A 120 -19.97 3.78 -11.33
N GLU A 121 -20.80 4.57 -10.68
CA GLU A 121 -20.51 5.23 -9.42
C GLU A 121 -21.23 4.48 -8.29
N ILE A 122 -20.60 4.40 -7.12
CA ILE A 122 -21.09 3.69 -5.94
C ILE A 122 -21.11 4.69 -4.79
N ASN A 123 -22.17 4.71 -4.01
CA ASN A 123 -22.17 5.51 -2.79
C ASN A 123 -21.29 4.81 -1.74
N LEU A 124 -20.36 5.52 -1.15
CA LEU A 124 -19.43 4.94 -0.18
C LEU A 124 -20.19 4.39 1.05
N VAL A 125 -21.32 4.97 1.40
CA VAL A 125 -22.16 4.52 2.52
C VAL A 125 -22.66 3.08 2.34
N ASP A 126 -22.86 2.64 1.08
CA ASP A 126 -23.33 1.30 0.74
C ASP A 126 -22.22 0.23 0.77
N VAL A 127 -20.97 0.62 1.04
CA VAL A 127 -19.82 -0.27 1.08
C VAL A 127 -19.50 -0.66 2.51
N ASP A 128 -19.53 -1.95 2.82
CA ASP A 128 -19.22 -2.47 4.15
C ASP A 128 -17.71 -2.66 4.33
N PHE A 129 -17.08 -1.75 5.08
CA PHE A 129 -15.66 -1.86 5.42
C PHE A 129 -15.44 -2.89 6.55
N GLY A 130 -16.43 -3.10 7.39
CA GLY A 130 -16.35 -4.06 8.50
C GLY A 130 -16.16 -5.50 8.02
N LEU A 131 -16.71 -5.84 6.84
CA LEU A 131 -16.50 -7.16 6.24
C LEU A 131 -15.04 -7.39 5.83
N ALA A 132 -14.27 -6.36 5.51
CA ALA A 132 -12.83 -6.53 5.25
C ALA A 132 -12.08 -6.99 6.52
N ALA A 133 -12.47 -6.49 7.71
CA ALA A 133 -11.91 -6.95 8.97
C ALA A 133 -12.34 -8.39 9.30
N ALA A 134 -13.60 -8.75 9.04
CA ALA A 134 -14.09 -10.13 9.22
C ALA A 134 -13.32 -11.09 8.29
N PHE A 135 -13.10 -10.69 7.06
CA PHE A 135 -12.32 -11.47 6.09
C PHE A 135 -10.87 -11.64 6.53
N TYR A 136 -10.23 -10.54 6.98
CA TYR A 136 -8.87 -10.60 7.52
C TYR A 136 -8.76 -11.60 8.67
N LYS A 137 -9.71 -11.58 9.61
CA LYS A 137 -9.74 -12.50 10.75
C LYS A 137 -9.86 -13.97 10.32
N GLU A 138 -10.70 -14.26 9.31
CA GLU A 138 -10.83 -15.61 8.76
C GLU A 138 -9.53 -16.06 8.06
N ILE A 139 -8.86 -15.16 7.35
CA ILE A 139 -7.57 -15.41 6.75
C ILE A 139 -6.52 -15.71 7.83
N ASP A 140 -6.41 -14.83 8.84
CA ASP A 140 -5.42 -14.94 9.91
C ASP A 140 -5.55 -16.26 10.68
N ASN A 141 -6.79 -16.73 10.91
CA ASN A 141 -7.07 -18.02 11.54
C ASN A 141 -6.61 -19.24 10.69
N ARG A 142 -6.46 -19.07 9.38
CA ARG A 142 -6.06 -20.15 8.46
C ARG A 142 -4.56 -20.14 8.16
N MET A 143 -3.90 -19.01 8.40
CA MET A 143 -2.46 -18.87 8.20
C MET A 143 -1.70 -19.54 9.35
N ASP A 144 -0.61 -20.21 9.00
CA ASP A 144 0.32 -20.77 10.00
C ASP A 144 1.01 -19.62 10.75
N ALA A 145 0.96 -19.64 12.07
CA ALA A 145 1.62 -18.65 12.93
C ALA A 145 3.14 -18.53 12.70
N GLY A 146 3.76 -19.56 12.10
CA GLY A 146 5.17 -19.57 11.71
C GLY A 146 5.46 -18.97 10.34
N ASN A 147 4.45 -18.47 9.62
CA ASN A 147 4.60 -17.87 8.29
C ASN A 147 4.08 -16.42 8.30
N PRO A 148 4.91 -15.43 8.72
CA PRO A 148 4.51 -14.02 8.66
C PRO A 148 4.22 -13.62 7.22
N TYR A 149 3.17 -12.85 7.01
CA TYR A 149 2.69 -12.47 5.69
C TYR A 149 2.25 -11.00 5.63
N SER A 150 2.30 -10.43 4.44
CA SER A 150 1.59 -9.20 4.10
C SER A 150 0.25 -9.54 3.47
N VAL A 151 -0.73 -8.66 3.63
CA VAL A 151 -2.08 -8.84 3.10
C VAL A 151 -2.54 -7.60 2.35
N ASN A 152 -3.19 -7.83 1.21
CA ASN A 152 -3.92 -6.82 0.46
C ASN A 152 -5.32 -7.36 0.20
N ILE A 153 -6.35 -6.72 0.77
CA ILE A 153 -7.76 -7.06 0.55
C ILE A 153 -8.36 -6.03 -0.39
N GLY A 154 -9.04 -6.48 -1.44
CA GLY A 154 -9.78 -5.63 -2.37
C GLY A 154 -11.26 -5.95 -2.39
N ILE A 155 -12.13 -4.94 -2.41
CA ILE A 155 -13.56 -5.09 -2.69
C ILE A 155 -13.77 -4.83 -4.18
N TYR A 156 -14.29 -5.81 -4.91
CA TYR A 156 -14.51 -5.77 -6.36
C TYR A 156 -16.00 -5.67 -6.67
N PHE A 157 -16.45 -4.50 -7.07
CA PHE A 157 -17.87 -4.19 -7.28
C PHE A 157 -18.45 -4.76 -8.58
N ASP A 158 -17.63 -4.93 -9.60
CA ASP A 158 -18.04 -5.53 -10.88
C ASP A 158 -18.47 -6.99 -10.75
N GLU A 159 -17.98 -7.65 -9.70
CA GLU A 159 -18.22 -9.05 -9.39
C GLU A 159 -19.28 -9.23 -8.29
N GLY A 160 -20.05 -8.19 -7.98
CA GLY A 160 -21.10 -8.26 -6.95
C GLY A 160 -20.59 -8.01 -5.53
N ASN A 161 -19.63 -7.10 -5.35
CA ASN A 161 -19.00 -6.77 -4.06
C ASN A 161 -18.18 -7.93 -3.46
N ILE A 162 -17.53 -8.72 -4.32
CA ILE A 162 -16.65 -9.81 -3.87
C ILE A 162 -15.41 -9.24 -3.20
N TYR A 163 -15.02 -9.85 -2.08
CA TYR A 163 -13.78 -9.57 -1.38
C TYR A 163 -12.70 -10.54 -1.84
N ARG A 164 -11.57 -10.02 -2.30
CA ARG A 164 -10.41 -10.82 -2.67
C ARG A 164 -9.23 -10.41 -1.83
N ALA A 165 -8.46 -11.37 -1.36
CA ALA A 165 -7.23 -11.13 -0.63
C ALA A 165 -6.06 -11.80 -1.35
N GLN A 166 -4.94 -11.08 -1.39
CA GLN A 166 -3.64 -11.60 -1.76
C GLN A 166 -2.76 -11.58 -0.51
N LEU A 167 -2.21 -12.74 -0.18
CA LEU A 167 -1.33 -12.93 0.95
C LEU A 167 0.05 -13.31 0.42
N ILE A 168 1.05 -12.53 0.78
CA ILE A 168 2.44 -12.77 0.40
C ILE A 168 3.21 -13.12 1.66
N GLY A 169 3.54 -14.40 1.81
CA GLY A 169 4.28 -14.93 2.93
C GLY A 169 5.76 -15.11 2.63
N GLU A 170 6.56 -15.46 3.64
CA GLU A 170 7.96 -15.77 3.44
C GLU A 170 8.19 -17.12 2.75
N ARG A 171 7.26 -18.04 2.89
CA ARG A 171 7.37 -19.41 2.37
C ARG A 171 6.35 -19.72 1.29
N GLU A 172 5.16 -19.20 1.43
CA GLU A 172 4.01 -19.53 0.58
C GLU A 172 3.10 -18.34 0.44
N ASP A 173 2.60 -18.14 -0.77
CA ASP A 173 1.59 -17.14 -1.09
C ASP A 173 0.22 -17.77 -1.18
N PHE A 174 -0.83 -17.02 -0.84
CA PHE A 174 -2.21 -17.48 -0.94
C PHE A 174 -3.10 -16.42 -1.59
N ASP A 175 -4.13 -16.90 -2.26
CA ASP A 175 -5.27 -16.11 -2.71
C ASP A 175 -6.52 -16.57 -1.96
N ALA A 176 -7.34 -15.62 -1.51
CA ALA A 176 -8.59 -15.92 -0.85
C ALA A 176 -9.72 -15.10 -1.45
N VAL A 177 -10.92 -15.65 -1.46
CA VAL A 177 -12.15 -15.00 -1.94
C VAL A 177 -13.25 -15.18 -0.92
N MET A 178 -14.00 -14.10 -0.64
CA MET A 178 -15.15 -14.10 0.25
C MET A 178 -16.34 -13.43 -0.46
N SER A 179 -17.54 -13.96 -0.24
CA SER A 179 -18.78 -13.39 -0.74
C SER A 179 -19.17 -12.12 0.04
N PRO A 180 -20.12 -11.30 -0.47
CA PRO A 180 -20.64 -10.16 0.28
C PRO A 180 -21.44 -10.55 1.53
N GLU A 181 -21.85 -11.80 1.65
CA GLU A 181 -22.51 -12.35 2.85
C GLU A 181 -21.50 -12.83 3.91
N GLY A 182 -20.19 -12.76 3.63
CA GLY A 182 -19.13 -13.16 4.55
C GLY A 182 -18.72 -14.63 4.47
N GLU A 183 -19.12 -15.37 3.43
CA GLU A 183 -18.75 -16.76 3.23
C GLU A 183 -17.41 -16.86 2.47
N ILE A 184 -16.46 -17.66 2.98
CA ILE A 184 -15.21 -17.95 2.25
C ILE A 184 -15.51 -18.87 1.07
N LEU A 185 -15.34 -18.36 -0.14
CA LEU A 185 -15.56 -19.08 -1.39
C LEU A 185 -14.33 -19.88 -1.83
N SER A 186 -13.15 -19.35 -1.59
CA SER A 186 -11.88 -20.06 -1.84
C SER A 186 -10.79 -19.57 -0.89
N PHE A 187 -9.82 -20.45 -0.63
CA PHE A 187 -8.57 -20.15 0.04
C PHE A 187 -7.52 -21.11 -0.52
N GLU A 188 -6.71 -20.60 -1.43
CA GLU A 188 -5.84 -21.44 -2.26
C GLU A 188 -4.40 -20.93 -2.22
N ARG A 189 -3.47 -21.86 -2.16
CA ARG A 189 -2.05 -21.57 -2.31
C ARG A 189 -1.79 -21.16 -3.76
N ARG A 190 -1.00 -20.12 -3.94
CA ARG A 190 -0.51 -19.70 -5.25
C ARG A 190 0.74 -20.51 -5.59
N ASP A 191 0.72 -21.15 -6.77
CA ASP A 191 1.87 -21.89 -7.31
C ASP A 191 2.93 -20.96 -7.94
#